data_70b6fdf29a295d21d9e8e977e894ccea
#
_entry.id   70b6fdf29a295d21d9e8e977e894ccea
#
_cell.length_a   1.000
_cell.length_b   1.000
_cell.length_c   1.000
_cell.angle_alpha   90.00
_cell.angle_beta   90.00
_cell.angle_gamma   90.00
#
_symmetry.space_group_name_H-M   'P 1'
#
loop_
_entity.id
_entity.type
_entity.pdbx_description
1 polymer ?
#
loop_
_entity_poly.entity_id
_entity_poly.type
_entity_poly.pdbx_seq_one_letter_code
_entity_poly.pdbx_strand_id
1 'polypeptide(L)'
;GRRMERLEALKAEIEAKGAKCMILNFDVRSEAECIEHLTPLGRVDILINNAGLAAGLEHIDRGDSRDWDAMIDTNVKGLLYVTKIISHAMVEAGEGGHIINIGSIAGTEPYENGAVYCASKHAVHAISQAMRADLLSAGIKVGEVRPGMVETEFSEVRFHGDKERAAGVYKGVEALQGEDIAEAIHWMLNLPAHMNVNDIVLMPTCQAGAYYTYRK
;
A
#
# COMPACT_ATOMS: atom_id res chain seq x y z
N GLY A 1 -7.85 -4.69 8.97
CA GLY A 1 -7.23 -5.91 8.40
C GLY A 1 -8.14 -7.11 8.57
N ARG A 2 -7.84 -8.24 7.89
CA ARG A 2 -8.73 -9.43 7.86
C ARG A 2 -8.31 -10.56 8.83
N ARG A 3 -7.09 -10.54 9.33
CA ARG A 3 -6.53 -11.62 10.18
C ARG A 3 -6.46 -11.15 11.63
N MET A 4 -7.50 -11.47 12.41
CA MET A 4 -7.67 -11.00 13.79
C MET A 4 -6.46 -11.32 14.67
N GLU A 5 -5.95 -12.54 14.63
CA GLU A 5 -4.78 -13.00 15.40
C GLU A 5 -3.56 -12.09 15.21
N ARG A 6 -3.32 -11.63 13.96
CA ARG A 6 -2.20 -10.74 13.66
C ARG A 6 -2.46 -9.30 14.11
N LEU A 7 -3.71 -8.85 14.04
CA LEU A 7 -4.09 -7.55 14.56
C LEU A 7 -3.90 -7.51 16.08
N GLU A 8 -4.28 -8.57 16.78
CA GLU A 8 -4.09 -8.68 18.23
C GLU A 8 -2.62 -8.71 18.62
N ALA A 9 -1.78 -9.49 17.90
CA ALA A 9 -0.35 -9.52 18.12
C ALA A 9 0.28 -8.13 17.92
N LEU A 10 -0.02 -7.45 16.81
CA LEU A 10 0.47 -6.10 16.52
C LEU A 10 -0.01 -5.08 17.58
N LYS A 11 -1.29 -5.18 18.01
CA LYS A 11 -1.81 -4.34 19.08
C LYS A 11 -1.00 -4.49 20.35
N ALA A 12 -0.71 -5.72 20.77
CA ALA A 12 0.09 -5.99 21.96
C ALA A 12 1.50 -5.37 21.86
N GLU A 13 2.15 -5.46 20.70
CA GLU A 13 3.47 -4.86 20.46
C GLU A 13 3.43 -3.32 20.57
N ILE A 14 2.40 -2.68 19.98
CA ILE A 14 2.24 -1.23 20.02
C ILE A 14 1.96 -0.75 21.44
N GLU A 15 1.07 -1.44 22.16
CA GLU A 15 0.70 -1.09 23.53
C GLU A 15 1.87 -1.31 24.51
N ALA A 16 2.72 -2.32 24.27
CA ALA A 16 3.94 -2.54 25.04
C ALA A 16 4.96 -1.39 24.89
N LYS A 17 4.88 -0.64 23.77
CA LYS A 17 5.68 0.58 23.54
C LYS A 17 5.04 1.86 24.10
N GLY A 18 3.91 1.74 24.80
CA GLY A 18 3.20 2.85 25.46
C GLY A 18 2.24 3.63 24.59
N ALA A 19 2.01 3.20 23.34
CA ALA A 19 1.01 3.80 22.47
C ALA A 19 -0.36 3.11 22.60
N LYS A 20 -1.45 3.84 22.31
CA LYS A 20 -2.79 3.24 22.21
C LYS A 20 -2.98 2.62 20.84
N CYS A 21 -3.58 1.44 20.76
CA CYS A 21 -3.89 0.78 19.50
C CYS A 21 -5.34 0.32 19.45
N MET A 22 -6.06 0.73 18.42
CA MET A 22 -7.37 0.21 18.07
C MET A 22 -7.22 -0.71 16.85
N ILE A 23 -7.81 -1.89 16.90
CA ILE A 23 -7.83 -2.82 15.78
C ILE A 23 -9.23 -2.88 15.18
N LEU A 24 -9.30 -2.88 13.85
CA LEU A 24 -10.55 -3.00 13.09
C LEU A 24 -10.42 -4.19 12.13
N ASN A 25 -11.29 -5.19 12.33
CA ASN A 25 -11.30 -6.40 11.49
C ASN A 25 -12.36 -6.28 10.41
N PHE A 26 -11.96 -5.91 9.21
CA PHE A 26 -12.83 -5.78 8.04
C PHE A 26 -12.03 -5.92 6.74
N ASP A 27 -12.74 -6.08 5.63
CA ASP A 27 -12.16 -6.14 4.29
C ASP A 27 -12.35 -4.82 3.56
N VAL A 28 -11.25 -4.18 3.15
CA VAL A 28 -11.28 -2.91 2.40
C VAL A 28 -11.99 -3.00 1.05
N ARG A 29 -12.21 -4.22 0.53
CA ARG A 29 -12.97 -4.44 -0.71
C ARG A 29 -14.46 -4.22 -0.54
N SER A 30 -14.96 -4.23 0.68
CA SER A 30 -16.36 -3.96 1.02
C SER A 30 -16.54 -2.48 1.37
N GLU A 31 -17.18 -1.71 0.49
CA GLU A 31 -17.48 -0.29 0.79
C GLU A 31 -18.35 -0.18 2.04
N ALA A 32 -19.31 -1.09 2.22
CA ALA A 32 -20.19 -1.08 3.41
C ALA A 32 -19.39 -1.28 4.71
N GLU A 33 -18.45 -2.24 4.76
CA GLU A 33 -17.59 -2.44 5.92
C GLU A 33 -16.66 -1.24 6.15
N CYS A 34 -16.12 -0.64 5.09
CA CYS A 34 -15.35 0.59 5.22
C CYS A 34 -16.17 1.71 5.88
N ILE A 35 -17.41 1.92 5.44
CA ILE A 35 -18.31 2.93 6.03
C ILE A 35 -18.59 2.60 7.50
N GLU A 36 -18.97 1.36 7.80
CA GLU A 36 -19.31 0.92 9.15
C GLU A 36 -18.16 1.14 10.14
N HIS A 37 -16.94 0.74 9.75
CA HIS A 37 -15.80 0.75 10.66
C HIS A 37 -15.02 2.06 10.69
N LEU A 38 -14.98 2.82 9.60
CA LEU A 38 -14.14 4.01 9.51
C LEU A 38 -14.89 5.31 9.83
N THR A 39 -16.19 5.40 9.50
CA THR A 39 -16.97 6.62 9.79
C THR A 39 -16.98 6.99 11.28
N PRO A 40 -17.09 6.04 12.22
CA PRO A 40 -17.09 6.36 13.66
C PRO A 40 -15.75 6.89 14.19
N LEU A 41 -14.66 6.75 13.45
CA LEU A 41 -13.35 7.24 13.89
C LEU A 41 -13.29 8.78 13.94
N GLY A 42 -14.15 9.44 13.17
CA GLY A 42 -14.08 10.89 13.03
C GLY A 42 -12.76 11.34 12.37
N ARG A 43 -12.15 12.38 12.94
CA ARG A 43 -10.89 12.92 12.41
C ARG A 43 -9.72 11.95 12.57
N VAL A 44 -8.98 11.79 11.51
CA VAL A 44 -7.70 11.06 11.44
C VAL A 44 -6.64 12.01 10.89
N ASP A 45 -5.49 12.12 11.53
CA ASP A 45 -4.41 13.03 11.11
C ASP A 45 -3.56 12.45 9.97
N ILE A 46 -3.37 11.13 9.98
CA ILE A 46 -2.50 10.42 9.04
C ILE A 46 -3.22 9.17 8.55
N LEU A 47 -3.28 9.01 7.23
CA LEU A 47 -3.76 7.78 6.59
C LEU A 47 -2.62 7.14 5.81
N ILE A 48 -2.34 5.87 6.07
CA ILE A 48 -1.42 5.06 5.28
C ILE A 48 -2.23 3.97 4.56
N ASN A 49 -2.44 4.13 3.26
CA ASN A 49 -3.08 3.14 2.41
C ASN A 49 -2.07 2.06 2.04
N ASN A 50 -1.88 1.10 2.95
CA ASN A 50 -0.95 -0.01 2.78
C ASN A 50 -1.62 -1.30 2.29
N ALA A 51 -2.93 -1.44 2.43
CA ALA A 51 -3.65 -2.63 1.99
C ALA A 51 -3.47 -2.84 0.48
N GLY A 52 -2.91 -3.98 0.11
CA GLY A 52 -2.66 -4.33 -1.28
C GLY A 52 -2.16 -5.76 -1.42
N LEU A 53 -2.31 -6.32 -2.60
CA LEU A 53 -1.82 -7.65 -2.94
C LEU A 53 -1.47 -7.76 -4.42
N ALA A 54 -0.69 -8.79 -4.75
CA ALA A 54 -0.67 -9.38 -6.09
C ALA A 54 -1.22 -10.81 -5.98
N ALA A 55 -1.82 -11.29 -7.04
CA ALA A 55 -2.33 -12.65 -7.17
C ALA A 55 -2.02 -13.17 -8.57
N GLY A 56 -1.44 -14.37 -8.65
CA GLY A 56 -0.97 -14.99 -9.88
C GLY A 56 0.24 -14.27 -10.52
N LEU A 57 0.82 -14.93 -11.50
CA LEU A 57 1.91 -14.42 -12.33
C LEU A 57 1.88 -15.17 -13.67
N GLU A 58 0.80 -14.97 -14.42
CA GLU A 58 0.54 -15.69 -15.67
C GLU A 58 0.42 -14.72 -16.83
N HIS A 59 0.69 -15.20 -18.04
CA HIS A 59 0.40 -14.44 -19.26
C HIS A 59 -1.10 -14.05 -19.31
N ILE A 60 -1.39 -12.94 -19.95
CA ILE A 60 -2.75 -12.38 -20.01
C ILE A 60 -3.79 -13.34 -20.60
N ASP A 61 -3.37 -14.23 -21.49
CA ASP A 61 -4.22 -15.25 -22.12
C ASP A 61 -4.53 -16.45 -21.22
N ARG A 62 -3.88 -16.55 -20.05
CA ARG A 62 -3.99 -17.70 -19.11
C ARG A 62 -4.26 -17.29 -17.66
N GLY A 63 -4.38 -16.00 -17.38
CA GLY A 63 -4.61 -15.52 -16.02
C GLY A 63 -5.99 -15.87 -15.48
N ASP A 64 -6.10 -16.02 -14.17
CA ASP A 64 -7.38 -16.25 -13.47
C ASP A 64 -8.06 -14.89 -13.20
N SER A 65 -9.31 -14.74 -13.68
CA SER A 65 -10.08 -13.52 -13.48
C SER A 65 -10.37 -13.24 -11.99
N ARG A 66 -10.45 -14.27 -11.15
CA ARG A 66 -10.61 -14.09 -9.69
C ARG A 66 -9.40 -13.40 -9.08
N ASP A 67 -8.21 -13.68 -9.57
CA ASP A 67 -6.98 -12.98 -9.15
C ASP A 67 -6.99 -11.53 -9.62
N TRP A 68 -7.48 -11.28 -10.83
CA TRP A 68 -7.62 -9.93 -11.37
C TRP A 68 -8.60 -9.09 -10.55
N ASP A 69 -9.77 -9.65 -10.25
CA ASP A 69 -10.79 -9.00 -9.41
C ASP A 69 -10.21 -8.71 -8.02
N ALA A 70 -9.53 -9.67 -7.40
CA ALA A 70 -8.93 -9.49 -6.09
C ALA A 70 -7.89 -8.34 -6.08
N MET A 71 -7.07 -8.21 -7.14
CA MET A 71 -6.10 -7.12 -7.27
C MET A 71 -6.77 -5.76 -7.47
N ILE A 72 -7.75 -5.67 -8.35
CA ILE A 72 -8.46 -4.40 -8.63
C ILE A 72 -9.29 -3.98 -7.41
N ASP A 73 -10.04 -4.89 -6.83
CA ASP A 73 -10.89 -4.60 -5.69
C ASP A 73 -10.09 -4.17 -4.46
N THR A 74 -8.91 -4.80 -4.22
CA THR A 74 -8.09 -4.44 -3.06
C THR A 74 -7.25 -3.18 -3.34
N ASN A 75 -6.45 -3.21 -4.43
CA ASN A 75 -5.43 -2.18 -4.65
C ASN A 75 -6.01 -0.86 -5.13
N VAL A 76 -7.17 -0.88 -5.81
CA VAL A 76 -7.79 0.32 -6.40
C VAL A 76 -9.05 0.70 -5.63
N LYS A 77 -10.09 -0.14 -5.65
CA LYS A 77 -11.36 0.20 -5.01
C LYS A 77 -11.21 0.33 -3.50
N GLY A 78 -10.49 -0.61 -2.85
CA GLY A 78 -10.25 -0.58 -1.41
C GLY A 78 -9.52 0.69 -0.97
N LEU A 79 -8.49 1.10 -1.71
CA LEU A 79 -7.82 2.38 -1.49
C LEU A 79 -8.80 3.56 -1.61
N LEU A 80 -9.62 3.58 -2.66
CA LEU A 80 -10.60 4.65 -2.89
C LEU A 80 -11.66 4.71 -1.78
N TYR A 81 -12.22 3.57 -1.34
CA TYR A 81 -13.22 3.53 -0.28
C TYR A 81 -12.69 4.06 1.04
N VAL A 82 -11.52 3.59 1.46
CA VAL A 82 -10.86 4.07 2.68
C VAL A 82 -10.54 5.55 2.58
N THR A 83 -9.94 5.97 1.47
CA THR A 83 -9.54 7.37 1.27
C THR A 83 -10.75 8.30 1.27
N LYS A 84 -11.83 7.96 0.57
CA LYS A 84 -13.07 8.77 0.52
C LYS A 84 -13.58 9.11 1.92
N ILE A 85 -13.65 8.12 2.79
CA ILE A 85 -14.20 8.29 4.14
C ILE A 85 -13.25 9.13 5.00
N ILE A 86 -11.97 8.78 5.02
CA ILE A 86 -10.99 9.44 5.89
C ILE A 86 -10.68 10.85 5.41
N SER A 87 -10.50 11.06 4.09
CA SER A 87 -10.24 12.41 3.56
C SER A 87 -11.42 13.35 3.74
N HIS A 88 -12.66 12.83 3.66
CA HIS A 88 -13.85 13.63 3.97
C HIS A 88 -13.80 14.13 5.41
N ALA A 89 -13.50 13.27 6.38
CA ALA A 89 -13.37 13.67 7.78
C ALA A 89 -12.21 14.66 8.01
N MET A 90 -11.09 14.52 7.28
CA MET A 90 -9.98 15.48 7.31
C MET A 90 -10.41 16.86 6.79
N VAL A 91 -11.14 16.91 5.66
CA VAL A 91 -11.64 18.15 5.05
C VAL A 91 -12.63 18.85 5.98
N GLU A 92 -13.60 18.13 6.54
CA GLU A 92 -14.59 18.68 7.48
C GLU A 92 -13.94 19.24 8.76
N ALA A 93 -12.86 18.62 9.22
CA ALA A 93 -12.12 19.11 10.38
C ALA A 93 -11.36 20.43 10.11
N GLY A 94 -10.96 20.68 8.86
CA GLY A 94 -10.27 21.92 8.45
C GLY A 94 -8.87 22.12 9.02
N GLU A 95 -8.23 21.04 9.51
CA GLU A 95 -6.92 21.09 10.17
C GLU A 95 -5.80 20.45 9.32
N GLY A 96 -6.09 20.17 8.04
CA GLY A 96 -5.18 19.46 7.16
C GLY A 96 -5.05 17.98 7.50
N GLY A 97 -3.99 17.34 6.99
CA GLY A 97 -3.72 15.92 7.20
C GLY A 97 -2.59 15.43 6.30
N HIS A 98 -2.27 14.15 6.40
CA HIS A 98 -1.28 13.53 5.53
C HIS A 98 -1.73 12.12 5.09
N ILE A 99 -1.84 11.91 3.79
CA ILE A 99 -2.17 10.60 3.20
C ILE A 99 -0.93 10.07 2.49
N ILE A 100 -0.57 8.83 2.78
CA ILE A 100 0.52 8.12 2.10
C ILE A 100 -0.03 6.85 1.47
N ASN A 101 0.14 6.71 0.17
CA ASN A 101 -0.26 5.54 -0.59
C ASN A 101 0.95 4.64 -0.86
N ILE A 102 0.80 3.33 -0.68
CA ILE A 102 1.83 2.37 -1.04
C ILE A 102 1.61 1.92 -2.49
N GLY A 103 2.37 2.54 -3.37
CA GLY A 103 2.47 2.20 -4.78
C GLY A 103 3.36 0.99 -5.04
N SER A 104 4.15 1.07 -6.10
CA SER A 104 5.18 0.10 -6.51
C SER A 104 5.96 0.66 -7.68
N ILE A 105 7.18 0.19 -7.92
CA ILE A 105 7.87 0.38 -9.21
C ILE A 105 7.01 -0.12 -10.37
N ALA A 106 6.19 -1.15 -10.16
CA ALA A 106 5.20 -1.66 -11.11
C ALA A 106 4.11 -0.64 -11.49
N GLY A 107 4.00 0.47 -10.77
CA GLY A 107 3.11 1.60 -11.10
C GLY A 107 3.65 2.52 -12.19
N THR A 108 4.87 2.32 -12.66
CA THR A 108 5.51 3.08 -13.76
C THR A 108 6.22 2.20 -14.76
N GLU A 109 6.66 1.01 -14.36
CA GLU A 109 7.38 0.06 -15.21
C GLU A 109 6.61 -1.27 -15.26
N PRO A 110 5.76 -1.50 -16.26
CA PRO A 110 5.04 -2.77 -16.39
C PRO A 110 6.01 -3.89 -16.77
N TYR A 111 5.72 -5.12 -16.32
CA TYR A 111 6.52 -6.31 -16.60
C TYR A 111 5.64 -7.48 -17.07
N GLU A 112 6.29 -8.42 -17.77
CA GLU A 112 5.66 -9.63 -18.29
C GLU A 112 4.99 -10.45 -17.17
N ASN A 113 3.85 -11.06 -17.44
CA ASN A 113 3.01 -11.81 -16.49
C ASN A 113 2.39 -10.95 -15.36
N GLY A 114 2.70 -9.66 -15.27
CA GLY A 114 2.22 -8.76 -14.23
C GLY A 114 1.12 -7.80 -14.69
N ALA A 115 0.45 -8.02 -15.81
CA ALA A 115 -0.42 -7.04 -16.46
C ALA A 115 -1.42 -6.37 -15.50
N VAL A 116 -2.22 -7.13 -14.77
CA VAL A 116 -3.27 -6.56 -13.90
C VAL A 116 -2.69 -5.98 -12.61
N TYR A 117 -1.66 -6.59 -12.03
CA TYR A 117 -0.95 -5.98 -10.90
C TYR A 117 -0.35 -4.62 -11.31
N CYS A 118 0.36 -4.57 -12.43
CA CYS A 118 0.92 -3.32 -12.95
C CYS A 118 -0.17 -2.28 -13.21
N ALA A 119 -1.27 -2.67 -13.85
CA ALA A 119 -2.41 -1.79 -14.07
C ALA A 119 -2.98 -1.23 -12.76
N SER A 120 -3.14 -2.08 -11.74
CA SER A 120 -3.63 -1.64 -10.42
C SER A 120 -2.67 -0.64 -9.76
N LYS A 121 -1.36 -0.83 -9.88
CA LYS A 121 -0.34 0.08 -9.32
C LYS A 121 -0.17 1.36 -10.15
N HIS A 122 -0.36 1.31 -11.46
CA HIS A 122 -0.49 2.53 -12.29
C HIS A 122 -1.73 3.34 -11.89
N ALA A 123 -2.85 2.66 -11.58
CA ALA A 123 -4.04 3.34 -11.07
C ALA A 123 -3.76 4.02 -9.72
N VAL A 124 -3.08 3.36 -8.77
CA VAL A 124 -2.66 3.97 -7.50
C VAL A 124 -1.82 5.21 -7.73
N HIS A 125 -0.86 5.15 -8.67
CA HIS A 125 -0.01 6.30 -9.02
C HIS A 125 -0.84 7.47 -9.56
N ALA A 126 -1.72 7.22 -10.52
CA ALA A 126 -2.59 8.26 -11.08
C ALA A 126 -3.56 8.84 -10.03
N ILE A 127 -4.16 7.98 -9.18
CA ILE A 127 -5.03 8.40 -8.08
C ILE A 127 -4.26 9.29 -7.10
N SER A 128 -3.03 8.92 -6.72
CA SER A 128 -2.21 9.71 -5.81
C SER A 128 -1.93 11.11 -6.36
N GLN A 129 -1.67 11.22 -7.66
CA GLN A 129 -1.46 12.51 -8.33
C GLN A 129 -2.73 13.37 -8.33
N ALA A 130 -3.89 12.78 -8.66
CA ALA A 130 -5.17 13.49 -8.67
C ALA A 130 -5.57 13.95 -7.26
N MET A 131 -5.43 13.09 -6.25
CA MET A 131 -5.71 13.42 -4.85
C MET A 131 -4.92 14.63 -4.35
N ARG A 132 -3.67 14.82 -4.79
CA ARG A 132 -2.88 16.01 -4.42
C ARG A 132 -3.55 17.30 -4.88
N ALA A 133 -4.13 17.30 -6.07
CA ALA A 133 -4.85 18.45 -6.58
C ALA A 133 -6.19 18.65 -5.86
N ASP A 134 -6.96 17.57 -5.70
CA ASP A 134 -8.29 17.59 -5.09
C ASP A 134 -8.27 18.08 -3.63
N LEU A 135 -7.24 17.69 -2.88
CA LEU A 135 -7.13 17.93 -1.44
C LEU A 135 -6.22 19.13 -1.08
N LEU A 136 -5.64 19.79 -2.09
CA LEU A 136 -4.68 20.89 -1.89
C LEU A 136 -5.26 22.05 -1.07
N SER A 137 -6.49 22.47 -1.39
CA SER A 137 -7.16 23.59 -0.72
C SER A 137 -7.51 23.29 0.74
N ALA A 138 -7.62 22.01 1.11
CA ALA A 138 -7.85 21.57 2.49
C ALA A 138 -6.55 21.43 3.30
N GLY A 139 -5.38 21.71 2.72
CA GLY A 139 -4.09 21.56 3.40
C GLY A 139 -3.69 20.10 3.67
N ILE A 140 -4.27 19.15 2.94
CA ILE A 140 -3.97 17.71 3.09
C ILE A 140 -2.83 17.35 2.15
N LYS A 141 -1.74 16.85 2.71
CA LYS A 141 -0.59 16.34 1.97
C LYS A 141 -0.86 14.94 1.44
N VAL A 142 -0.43 14.64 0.22
CA VAL A 142 -0.54 13.30 -0.37
C VAL A 142 0.80 12.89 -0.94
N GLY A 143 1.37 11.81 -0.38
CA GLY A 143 2.60 11.19 -0.83
C GLY A 143 2.38 9.77 -1.34
N GLU A 144 3.31 9.28 -2.15
CA GLU A 144 3.34 7.89 -2.61
C GLU A 144 4.73 7.30 -2.37
N VAL A 145 4.77 6.11 -1.78
CA VAL A 145 5.99 5.31 -1.68
C VAL A 145 5.89 4.18 -2.68
N ARG A 146 6.86 4.07 -3.58
CA ARG A 146 6.92 3.06 -4.66
C ARG A 146 8.10 2.12 -4.48
N PRO A 147 7.94 1.02 -3.74
CA PRO A 147 9.00 0.06 -3.53
C PRO A 147 9.30 -0.78 -4.78
N GLY A 148 10.55 -1.22 -4.89
CA GLY A 148 10.95 -2.37 -5.65
C GLY A 148 10.64 -3.68 -4.91
N MET A 149 11.60 -4.61 -4.90
CA MET A 149 11.44 -5.90 -4.21
C MET A 149 11.58 -5.72 -2.70
N VAL A 150 10.49 -6.02 -1.97
CA VAL A 150 10.45 -6.06 -0.51
C VAL A 150 10.14 -7.49 -0.07
N GLU A 151 10.98 -8.08 0.76
CA GLU A 151 10.78 -9.43 1.27
C GLU A 151 9.75 -9.43 2.40
N THR A 152 8.57 -9.91 2.11
CA THR A 152 7.43 -10.02 3.03
C THR A 152 6.59 -11.23 2.61
N GLU A 153 5.46 -11.46 3.27
CA GLU A 153 4.48 -12.48 2.84
C GLU A 153 3.80 -12.17 1.48
N PHE A 154 4.12 -11.05 0.86
CA PHE A 154 3.52 -10.63 -0.42
C PHE A 154 3.67 -11.70 -1.50
N SER A 155 4.85 -12.32 -1.61
CA SER A 155 5.10 -13.38 -2.58
C SER A 155 4.35 -14.68 -2.25
N GLU A 156 4.18 -15.02 -0.97
CA GLU A 156 3.35 -16.17 -0.57
C GLU A 156 1.89 -15.95 -0.96
N VAL A 157 1.36 -14.74 -0.73
CA VAL A 157 0.00 -14.37 -1.14
C VAL A 157 -0.14 -14.44 -2.66
N ARG A 158 0.83 -13.90 -3.40
CA ARG A 158 0.85 -13.90 -4.87
C ARG A 158 0.75 -15.32 -5.44
N PHE A 159 1.44 -16.27 -4.83
CA PHE A 159 1.49 -17.65 -5.30
C PHE A 159 0.56 -18.59 -4.51
N HIS A 160 -0.52 -18.06 -3.93
CA HIS A 160 -1.56 -18.83 -3.25
C HIS A 160 -1.02 -19.78 -2.15
N GLY A 161 0.03 -19.34 -1.45
CA GLY A 161 0.66 -20.12 -0.38
C GLY A 161 1.80 -21.06 -0.84
N ASP A 162 2.18 -21.03 -2.10
CA ASP A 162 3.36 -21.75 -2.60
C ASP A 162 4.65 -21.07 -2.08
N LYS A 163 5.14 -21.58 -0.96
CA LYS A 163 6.31 -21.04 -0.26
C LYS A 163 7.62 -21.23 -1.04
N GLU A 164 7.73 -22.30 -1.79
CA GLU A 164 8.93 -22.58 -2.58
C GLU A 164 9.05 -21.58 -3.73
N ARG A 165 7.96 -21.36 -4.46
CA ARG A 165 7.89 -20.34 -5.53
C ARG A 165 8.09 -18.94 -4.95
N ALA A 166 7.53 -18.64 -3.79
CA ALA A 166 7.70 -17.36 -3.11
C ALA A 166 9.15 -17.10 -2.71
N ALA A 167 9.83 -18.07 -2.10
CA ALA A 167 11.24 -17.98 -1.73
C ALA A 167 12.15 -17.79 -2.97
N GLY A 168 11.79 -18.43 -4.09
CA GLY A 168 12.50 -18.30 -5.36
C GLY A 168 12.58 -16.85 -5.89
N VAL A 169 11.61 -16.00 -5.55
CA VAL A 169 11.61 -14.59 -5.94
C VAL A 169 12.83 -13.86 -5.41
N TYR A 170 13.23 -14.13 -4.19
CA TYR A 170 14.31 -13.42 -3.47
C TYR A 170 15.67 -14.11 -3.56
N LYS A 171 15.75 -15.27 -4.21
CA LYS A 171 17.01 -16.02 -4.33
C LYS A 171 18.10 -15.18 -5.01
N GLY A 172 19.23 -14.98 -4.32
CA GLY A 172 20.36 -14.19 -4.81
C GLY A 172 20.10 -12.68 -4.82
N VAL A 173 19.09 -12.21 -4.12
CA VAL A 173 18.73 -10.79 -4.00
C VAL A 173 18.77 -10.38 -2.53
N GLU A 174 19.42 -9.28 -2.24
CA GLU A 174 19.29 -8.58 -0.94
C GLU A 174 18.12 -7.60 -1.08
N ALA A 175 16.91 -8.09 -0.80
CA ALA A 175 15.68 -7.33 -0.93
C ALA A 175 15.51 -6.31 0.21
N LEU A 176 14.71 -5.26 -0.04
CA LEU A 176 14.26 -4.38 1.05
C LEU A 176 13.40 -5.17 2.04
N GLN A 177 13.36 -4.68 3.27
CA GLN A 177 12.48 -5.18 4.32
C GLN A 177 11.32 -4.21 4.58
N GLY A 178 10.29 -4.66 5.28
CA GLY A 178 9.15 -3.81 5.65
C GLY A 178 9.58 -2.57 6.45
N GLU A 179 10.62 -2.73 7.28
CA GLU A 179 11.22 -1.69 8.09
C GLU A 179 11.82 -0.55 7.25
N ASP A 180 12.46 -0.87 6.11
CA ASP A 180 13.03 0.15 5.21
C ASP A 180 11.93 1.06 4.64
N ILE A 181 10.77 0.47 4.34
CA ILE A 181 9.61 1.22 3.85
C ILE A 181 9.01 2.06 4.98
N ALA A 182 8.93 1.51 6.19
CA ALA A 182 8.41 2.22 7.36
C ALA A 182 9.30 3.42 7.74
N GLU A 183 10.62 3.28 7.66
CA GLU A 183 11.60 4.37 7.86
C GLU A 183 11.37 5.52 6.87
N ALA A 184 11.19 5.21 5.60
CA ALA A 184 10.90 6.22 4.58
C ALA A 184 9.58 6.95 4.85
N ILE A 185 8.52 6.21 5.22
CA ILE A 185 7.24 6.80 5.60
C ILE A 185 7.42 7.70 6.82
N HIS A 186 8.10 7.23 7.85
CA HIS A 186 8.37 8.00 9.05
C HIS A 186 9.11 9.31 8.73
N TRP A 187 10.13 9.24 7.88
CA TRP A 187 10.82 10.44 7.40
C TRP A 187 9.88 11.41 6.68
N MET A 188 9.04 10.94 5.76
CA MET A 188 8.06 11.78 5.04
C MET A 188 7.09 12.48 5.99
N LEU A 189 6.64 11.79 7.05
CA LEU A 189 5.69 12.32 8.02
C LEU A 189 6.29 13.41 8.91
N ASN A 190 7.61 13.38 9.14
CA ASN A 190 8.33 14.33 10.00
C ASN A 190 8.89 15.55 9.26
N LEU A 191 8.58 15.72 7.98
CA LEU A 191 9.01 16.89 7.22
C LEU A 191 8.24 18.14 7.66
N PRO A 192 8.85 19.36 7.49
CA PRO A 192 8.17 20.62 7.79
C PRO A 192 6.81 20.74 7.11
N ALA A 193 5.88 21.45 7.72
CA ALA A 193 4.49 21.53 7.27
C ALA A 193 4.34 21.98 5.81
N HIS A 194 5.21 22.87 5.33
CA HIS A 194 5.22 23.37 3.96
C HIS A 194 5.83 22.43 2.92
N MET A 195 6.41 21.33 3.35
CA MET A 195 7.03 20.32 2.47
C MET A 195 6.11 19.12 2.29
N ASN A 196 6.02 18.64 1.06
CA ASN A 196 5.41 17.36 0.72
C ASN A 196 6.38 16.56 -0.17
N VAL A 197 6.57 15.29 0.11
CA VAL A 197 7.20 14.35 -0.81
C VAL A 197 6.11 13.72 -1.65
N ASN A 198 6.02 14.13 -2.91
CA ASN A 198 4.99 13.64 -3.81
C ASN A 198 5.16 12.15 -4.11
N ASP A 199 6.38 11.75 -4.43
CA ASP A 199 6.73 10.39 -4.81
C ASP A 199 8.14 10.06 -4.32
N ILE A 200 8.32 8.84 -3.81
CA ILE A 200 9.63 8.27 -3.51
C ILE A 200 9.71 6.85 -4.05
N VAL A 201 10.76 6.54 -4.79
CA VAL A 201 11.05 5.19 -5.28
C VAL A 201 12.17 4.61 -4.45
N LEU A 202 11.92 3.47 -3.82
CA LEU A 202 12.89 2.76 -2.99
C LEU A 202 13.22 1.43 -3.63
N MET A 203 14.48 1.22 -3.97
CA MET A 203 14.91 0.02 -4.68
C MET A 203 16.02 -0.68 -3.89
N PRO A 204 16.04 -2.02 -3.85
CA PRO A 204 17.25 -2.73 -3.46
C PRO A 204 18.42 -2.29 -4.32
N THR A 205 19.62 -2.21 -3.79
CA THR A 205 20.82 -1.80 -4.55
C THR A 205 21.13 -2.71 -5.73
N CYS A 206 20.62 -3.95 -5.70
CA CYS A 206 20.76 -4.92 -6.78
C CYS A 206 19.64 -4.85 -7.85
N GLN A 207 18.64 -3.97 -7.68
CA GLN A 207 17.52 -3.83 -8.60
C GLN A 207 17.52 -2.44 -9.24
N ALA A 208 17.72 -2.36 -10.55
CA ALA A 208 17.76 -1.09 -11.29
C ALA A 208 16.39 -0.68 -11.89
N GLY A 209 15.44 -1.60 -11.99
CA GLY A 209 14.09 -1.38 -12.52
C GLY A 209 13.23 -2.62 -12.35
N ALA A 210 12.02 -2.61 -12.91
CA ALA A 210 11.10 -3.76 -12.78
C ALA A 210 11.64 -5.04 -13.46
N TYR A 211 12.48 -4.88 -14.51
CA TYR A 211 13.04 -5.98 -15.29
C TYR A 211 14.47 -6.35 -14.94
N TYR A 212 15.23 -5.41 -14.38
CA TYR A 212 16.66 -5.61 -14.23
C TYR A 212 17.04 -5.75 -12.76
N THR A 213 17.35 -6.98 -12.38
CA THR A 213 17.83 -7.34 -11.05
C THR A 213 19.10 -8.16 -11.18
N TYR A 214 20.18 -7.69 -10.57
CA TYR A 214 21.43 -8.44 -10.44
C TYR A 214 21.29 -9.47 -9.31
N ARG A 215 21.49 -10.74 -9.61
CA ARG A 215 21.45 -11.84 -8.64
C ARG A 215 22.85 -12.40 -8.44
N LYS A 216 23.22 -12.60 -7.18
CA LYS A 216 24.48 -13.25 -6.81
C LYS A 216 24.34 -14.76 -6.80
#